data_95c88069a716bf8c6ee20ab332868467
#
_entry.id   95c88069a716bf8c6ee20ab332868467
#
_cell.length_a   1.000
_cell.length_b   1.000
_cell.length_c   1.000
_cell.angle_alpha   90.00
_cell.angle_beta   90.00
_cell.angle_gamma   90.00
#
_symmetry.space_group_name_H-M   'P 1'
#
loop_
_entity.id
_entity.type
_entity.pdbx_description
1 polymer ?
#
loop_
_entity_poly.entity_id
_entity_poly.type
_entity_poly.pdbx_seq_one_letter_code
_entity_poly.pdbx_strand_id
1 'polypeptide(L)'
;MWRAVTEADVLGVLSAPEAAAYQSAASGSGQAVLTDVIGQVVNHCRGYIADHRANHLAAGITLPERCLRAALHLIRKDLLTRLDLEVSEDRRKDASEALRFFERVADGKVAVEQPTGATDTSSAVQTIAVIHSSEQVTNRQSLAGL
;
A
#
# COMPACT_ATOMS: atom_id res chain seq x y z
N MET A 1 9.67 -2.32 -8.23
CA MET A 1 9.00 -3.62 -8.53
C MET A 1 8.09 -3.99 -7.36
N TRP A 2 6.97 -4.62 -7.64
CA TRP A 2 6.07 -5.14 -6.61
C TRP A 2 6.41 -6.59 -6.31
N ARG A 3 6.54 -6.94 -5.05
CA ARG A 3 6.79 -8.33 -4.64
C ARG A 3 6.09 -8.69 -3.32
N ALA A 4 5.90 -9.98 -3.10
CA ALA A 4 5.39 -10.48 -1.83
C ALA A 4 6.43 -10.33 -0.72
N VAL A 5 5.95 -10.09 0.49
CA VAL A 5 6.78 -10.19 1.70
C VAL A 5 6.89 -11.67 2.06
N THR A 6 8.09 -12.16 2.19
CA THR A 6 8.36 -13.55 2.55
C THR A 6 8.70 -13.70 4.03
N GLU A 7 8.55 -14.90 4.55
CA GLU A 7 9.00 -15.25 5.90
C GLU A 7 10.50 -14.97 6.08
N ALA A 8 11.32 -15.26 5.07
CA ALA A 8 12.75 -14.97 5.10
C ALA A 8 13.06 -13.48 5.24
N ASP A 9 12.26 -12.60 4.61
CA ASP A 9 12.40 -11.15 4.77
C ASP A 9 12.17 -10.73 6.23
N VAL A 10 11.17 -11.31 6.88
CA VAL A 10 10.85 -11.01 8.28
C VAL A 10 11.93 -11.55 9.22
N LEU A 11 12.35 -12.79 9.03
CA LEU A 11 13.41 -13.39 9.84
C LEU A 11 14.74 -12.63 9.70
N GLY A 12 15.01 -12.06 8.51
CA GLY A 12 16.21 -11.26 8.25
C GLY A 12 16.25 -9.93 9.01
N VAL A 13 15.12 -9.41 9.48
CA VAL A 13 15.07 -8.15 10.27
C VAL A 13 14.97 -8.38 11.78
N LEU A 14 14.78 -9.62 12.23
CA LEU A 14 14.81 -9.95 13.64
C LEU A 14 16.23 -9.89 14.18
N SER A 15 16.38 -9.42 15.41
CA SER A 15 17.65 -9.57 16.14
C SER A 15 17.85 -11.03 16.57
N ALA A 16 19.07 -11.40 16.92
CA ALA A 16 19.37 -12.77 17.35
C ALA A 16 18.51 -13.26 18.53
N PRO A 17 18.26 -12.45 19.60
CA PRO A 17 17.34 -12.83 20.65
C PRO A 17 15.90 -12.98 20.20
N GLU A 18 15.42 -12.09 19.31
CA GLU A 18 14.07 -12.14 18.75
C GLU A 18 13.88 -13.39 17.87
N ALA A 19 14.87 -13.71 17.04
CA ALA A 19 14.85 -14.91 16.21
C ALA A 19 14.84 -16.19 17.06
N ALA A 20 15.64 -16.24 18.10
CA ALA A 20 15.66 -17.37 19.03
C ALA A 20 14.31 -17.54 19.74
N ALA A 21 13.72 -16.44 20.21
CA ALA A 21 12.40 -16.43 20.84
C ALA A 21 11.30 -16.88 19.87
N TYR A 22 11.35 -16.40 18.62
CA TYR A 22 10.45 -16.84 17.55
C TYR A 22 10.57 -18.35 17.30
N GLN A 23 11.78 -18.87 17.15
CA GLN A 23 12.01 -20.29 16.91
C GLN A 23 11.49 -21.16 18.07
N SER A 24 11.65 -20.71 19.30
CA SER A 24 11.10 -21.39 20.47
C SER A 24 9.56 -21.41 20.43
N ALA A 25 8.92 -20.32 20.02
CA ALA A 25 7.47 -20.24 19.87
C ALA A 25 6.96 -20.99 18.62
N ALA A 26 7.77 -21.05 17.54
CA ALA A 26 7.39 -21.67 16.28
C ALA A 26 7.26 -23.21 16.35
N SER A 27 7.87 -23.86 17.32
CA SER A 27 7.65 -25.29 17.58
C SER A 27 6.19 -25.62 17.97
N GLY A 28 5.36 -24.60 18.27
CA GLY A 28 3.92 -24.73 18.46
C GLY A 28 3.13 -24.12 17.30
N SER A 29 2.82 -22.84 17.38
CA SER A 29 1.96 -22.11 16.44
C SER A 29 2.61 -20.88 15.78
N GLY A 30 3.88 -20.63 16.05
CA GLY A 30 4.56 -19.39 15.67
C GLY A 30 4.61 -19.17 14.15
N GLN A 31 4.74 -20.21 13.35
CA GLN A 31 4.77 -20.08 11.87
C GLN A 31 3.40 -19.67 11.32
N ALA A 32 2.31 -20.23 11.84
CA ALA A 32 0.96 -19.83 11.46
C ALA A 32 0.68 -18.37 11.86
N VAL A 33 1.17 -17.93 13.02
CA VAL A 33 1.08 -16.55 13.48
C VAL A 33 1.86 -15.62 12.54
N LEU A 34 3.07 -15.97 12.14
CA LEU A 34 3.88 -15.17 11.20
C LEU A 34 3.17 -14.98 9.86
N THR A 35 2.64 -16.04 9.28
CA THR A 35 1.91 -15.99 8.01
C THR A 35 0.69 -15.06 8.12
N ASP A 36 -0.05 -15.17 9.20
CA ASP A 36 -1.23 -14.35 9.46
C ASP A 36 -0.86 -12.85 9.64
N VAL A 37 0.19 -12.58 10.43
CA VAL A 37 0.69 -11.21 10.63
C VAL A 37 1.16 -10.58 9.32
N ILE A 38 1.90 -11.33 8.49
CA ILE A 38 2.33 -10.84 7.18
C ILE A 38 1.11 -10.45 6.34
N GLY A 39 0.11 -11.32 6.24
CA GLY A 39 -1.11 -11.06 5.47
C GLY A 39 -1.85 -9.81 5.95
N GLN A 40 -2.05 -9.67 7.25
CA GLN A 40 -2.78 -8.56 7.84
C GLN A 40 -2.04 -7.22 7.66
N VAL A 41 -0.74 -7.18 7.96
CA VAL A 41 0.04 -5.95 7.85
C VAL A 41 0.20 -5.53 6.39
N VAL A 42 0.45 -6.48 5.48
CA VAL A 42 0.55 -6.16 4.05
C VAL A 42 -0.77 -5.59 3.53
N ASN A 43 -1.91 -6.17 3.88
CA ASN A 43 -3.20 -5.64 3.49
C ASN A 43 -3.46 -4.24 4.06
N HIS A 44 -3.05 -4.00 5.30
CA HIS A 44 -3.13 -2.67 5.91
C HIS A 44 -2.27 -1.64 5.17
N CYS A 45 -1.02 -1.98 4.85
CA CYS A 45 -0.14 -1.13 4.06
C CYS A 45 -0.69 -0.85 2.65
N ARG A 46 -1.30 -1.84 2.01
CA ARG A 46 -1.97 -1.68 0.71
C ARG A 46 -3.14 -0.70 0.78
N GLY A 47 -3.86 -0.67 1.90
CA GLY A 47 -4.90 0.34 2.15
C GLY A 47 -4.36 1.75 2.06
N TYR A 48 -3.27 2.06 2.78
CA TYR A 48 -2.62 3.37 2.68
C TYR A 48 -2.16 3.73 1.27
N ILE A 49 -1.65 2.76 0.52
CA ILE A 49 -1.22 3.00 -0.87
C ILE A 49 -2.44 3.34 -1.75
N ALA A 50 -3.55 2.63 -1.56
CA ALA A 50 -4.78 2.84 -2.32
C ALA A 50 -5.50 4.15 -1.99
N ASP A 51 -5.28 4.72 -0.81
CA ASP A 51 -5.89 5.99 -0.40
C ASP A 51 -5.46 7.15 -1.30
N HIS A 52 -4.28 7.08 -1.88
CA HIS A 52 -3.86 8.06 -2.88
C HIS A 52 -4.34 7.66 -4.27
N ARG A 53 -5.19 8.47 -4.88
CA ARG A 53 -5.89 8.16 -6.15
C ARG A 53 -4.99 7.87 -7.34
N ALA A 54 -3.76 8.39 -7.34
CA ALA A 54 -2.81 8.15 -8.43
C ALA A 54 -2.08 6.80 -8.31
N ASN A 55 -2.24 6.10 -7.20
CA ASN A 55 -1.61 4.81 -6.99
C ASN A 55 -2.50 3.66 -7.45
N HIS A 56 -1.90 2.72 -8.15
CA HIS A 56 -2.54 1.48 -8.54
C HIS A 56 -1.95 0.33 -7.75
N LEU A 57 -2.78 -0.63 -7.38
CA LEU A 57 -2.33 -1.82 -6.66
C LEU A 57 -2.02 -2.96 -7.64
N ALA A 58 -0.86 -3.58 -7.49
CA ALA A 58 -0.59 -4.84 -8.17
C ALA A 58 -1.48 -5.97 -7.62
N ALA A 59 -1.64 -7.03 -8.39
CA ALA A 59 -2.39 -8.21 -7.97
C ALA A 59 -1.73 -8.93 -6.78
N GLY A 60 -2.53 -9.65 -6.00
CA GLY A 60 -2.06 -10.46 -4.89
C GLY A 60 -1.65 -9.64 -3.65
N ILE A 61 -1.03 -10.33 -2.70
CA ILE A 61 -0.55 -9.76 -1.43
C ILE A 61 0.90 -9.27 -1.63
N THR A 62 1.05 -8.22 -2.44
CA THR A 62 2.35 -7.66 -2.84
C THR A 62 2.47 -6.20 -2.41
N LEU A 63 3.69 -5.74 -2.23
CA LEU A 63 4.02 -4.34 -1.94
C LEU A 63 5.09 -3.82 -2.90
N PRO A 64 5.11 -2.50 -3.19
CA PRO A 64 6.21 -1.86 -3.87
C PRO A 64 7.50 -2.02 -3.06
N GLU A 65 8.61 -2.23 -3.71
CA GLU A 65 9.91 -2.46 -3.04
C GLU A 65 10.26 -1.32 -2.06
N ARG A 66 9.95 -0.10 -2.43
CA ARG A 66 10.13 1.08 -1.57
C ARG A 66 9.39 0.98 -0.23
N CYS A 67 8.26 0.28 -0.19
CA CYS A 67 7.43 0.13 1.01
C CYS A 67 7.85 -1.06 1.89
N LEU A 68 8.66 -1.99 1.38
CA LEU A 68 8.98 -3.24 2.07
C LEU A 68 9.63 -3.02 3.42
N ARG A 69 10.62 -2.13 3.50
CA ARG A 69 11.33 -1.87 4.77
C ARG A 69 10.38 -1.37 5.85
N ALA A 70 9.50 -0.42 5.51
CA ALA A 70 8.51 0.09 6.44
C ALA A 70 7.51 -0.99 6.87
N ALA A 71 7.04 -1.81 5.93
CA ALA A 71 6.17 -2.94 6.23
C ALA A 71 6.83 -3.95 7.16
N LEU A 72 8.12 -4.26 6.96
CA LEU A 72 8.86 -5.19 7.81
C LEU A 72 8.97 -4.69 9.27
N HIS A 73 9.13 -3.39 9.49
CA HIS A 73 9.11 -2.83 10.86
C HIS A 73 7.76 -3.01 11.53
N LEU A 74 6.66 -2.84 10.80
CA LEU A 74 5.31 -3.08 11.32
C LEU A 74 5.07 -4.57 11.60
N ILE A 75 5.44 -5.45 10.67
CA ILE A 75 5.32 -6.90 10.82
C ILE A 75 6.11 -7.38 12.04
N ARG A 76 7.35 -6.91 12.20
CA ARG A 76 8.20 -7.25 13.34
C ARG A 76 7.55 -6.89 14.66
N LYS A 77 7.05 -5.66 14.81
CA LYS A 77 6.36 -5.23 16.03
C LYS A 77 5.14 -6.09 16.32
N ASP A 78 4.30 -6.33 15.31
CA ASP A 78 3.07 -7.08 15.47
C ASP A 78 3.35 -8.56 15.79
N LEU A 79 4.37 -9.15 15.17
CA LEU A 79 4.81 -10.51 15.47
C LEU A 79 5.27 -10.65 16.92
N LEU A 80 6.14 -9.75 17.39
CA LEU A 80 6.62 -9.77 18.78
C LEU A 80 5.45 -9.61 19.77
N THR A 81 4.52 -8.71 19.46
CA THR A 81 3.34 -8.50 20.30
C THR A 81 2.45 -9.74 20.37
N ARG A 82 2.21 -10.40 19.24
CA ARG A 82 1.36 -11.62 19.20
C ARG A 82 1.99 -12.83 19.85
N LEU A 83 3.30 -12.91 19.84
CA LEU A 83 4.04 -13.97 20.53
C LEU A 83 4.28 -13.66 22.03
N ASP A 84 3.69 -12.57 22.52
CA ASP A 84 3.86 -12.10 23.92
C ASP A 84 5.33 -11.87 24.29
N LEU A 85 6.10 -11.39 23.31
CA LEU A 85 7.50 -11.05 23.47
C LEU A 85 7.66 -9.55 23.75
N GLU A 86 8.71 -9.19 24.47
CA GLU A 86 9.00 -7.79 24.77
C GLU A 86 9.33 -7.00 23.50
N VAL A 87 8.61 -5.90 23.31
CA VAL A 87 8.88 -4.94 22.23
C VAL A 87 9.67 -3.77 22.81
N SER A 88 10.95 -3.66 22.46
CA SER A 88 11.80 -2.56 22.91
C SER A 88 11.29 -1.21 22.40
N GLU A 89 11.71 -0.13 23.05
CA GLU A 89 11.35 1.24 22.66
C GLU A 89 11.81 1.56 21.25
N ASP A 90 12.98 1.13 20.84
CA ASP A 90 13.49 1.31 19.47
C ASP A 90 12.57 0.66 18.44
N ARG A 91 12.01 -0.53 18.73
CA ARG A 91 11.07 -1.22 17.84
C ARG A 91 9.73 -0.50 17.72
N ARG A 92 9.27 0.09 18.82
CA ARG A 92 8.07 0.93 18.81
C ARG A 92 8.28 2.19 17.98
N LYS A 93 9.46 2.80 18.11
CA LYS A 93 9.86 3.98 17.33
C LYS A 93 9.95 3.64 15.84
N ASP A 94 10.65 2.57 15.47
CA ASP A 94 10.75 2.09 14.09
C ASP A 94 9.36 1.86 13.48
N ALA A 95 8.46 1.23 14.22
CA ALA A 95 7.08 1.01 13.76
C ALA A 95 6.29 2.31 13.63
N SER A 96 6.48 3.27 14.53
CA SER A 96 5.84 4.58 14.46
C SER A 96 6.33 5.38 13.23
N GLU A 97 7.62 5.34 12.95
CA GLU A 97 8.20 5.97 11.74
C GLU A 97 7.70 5.29 10.46
N ALA A 98 7.59 3.97 10.46
CA ALA A 98 7.03 3.22 9.36
C ALA A 98 5.56 3.61 9.09
N LEU A 99 4.74 3.77 10.12
CA LEU A 99 3.36 4.20 9.98
C LEU A 99 3.29 5.61 9.38
N ARG A 100 4.09 6.55 9.87
CA ARG A 100 4.18 7.89 9.30
C ARG A 100 4.63 7.90 7.84
N PHE A 101 5.48 6.95 7.46
CA PHE A 101 5.85 6.78 6.06
C PHE A 101 4.64 6.41 5.21
N PHE A 102 3.80 5.45 5.65
CA PHE A 102 2.59 5.07 4.94
C PHE A 102 1.54 6.19 4.92
N GLU A 103 1.39 6.96 5.99
CA GLU A 103 0.53 8.16 6.00
C GLU A 103 0.98 9.16 4.92
N ARG A 104 2.27 9.37 4.76
CA ARG A 104 2.81 10.24 3.70
C ARG A 104 2.61 9.68 2.30
N VAL A 105 2.57 8.37 2.14
CA VAL A 105 2.20 7.71 0.88
C VAL A 105 0.72 7.97 0.57
N ALA A 106 -0.15 7.80 1.54
CA ALA A 106 -1.59 8.09 1.41
C ALA A 106 -1.87 9.56 1.06
N ASP A 107 -1.11 10.48 1.64
CA ASP A 107 -1.16 11.91 1.32
C ASP A 107 -0.56 12.29 -0.04
N GLY A 108 0.03 11.35 -0.75
CA GLY A 108 0.72 11.60 -2.03
C GLY A 108 2.07 12.33 -1.91
N LYS A 109 2.59 12.49 -0.67
CA LYS A 109 3.89 13.12 -0.42
C LYS A 109 5.07 12.22 -0.74
N VAL A 110 4.84 10.92 -0.83
CA VAL A 110 5.83 9.90 -1.19
C VAL A 110 5.28 9.10 -2.36
N ALA A 111 5.95 9.20 -3.51
CA ALA A 111 5.61 8.40 -4.68
C ALA A 111 6.00 6.93 -4.47
N VAL A 112 5.15 6.03 -4.91
CA VAL A 112 5.40 4.60 -4.95
C VAL A 112 5.47 4.10 -6.40
N GLU A 113 6.17 2.99 -6.58
CA GLU A 113 6.30 2.36 -7.89
C GLU A 113 4.93 1.88 -8.37
N GLN A 114 4.56 2.22 -9.59
CA GLN A 114 3.32 1.73 -10.19
C GLN A 114 3.52 0.28 -10.68
N PRO A 115 2.50 -0.58 -10.60
CA PRO A 115 2.60 -1.93 -11.14
C PRO A 115 2.74 -1.90 -12.66
N THR A 116 3.50 -2.85 -13.19
CA THR A 116 3.68 -2.99 -14.65
C THR A 116 2.33 -3.25 -15.32
N GLY A 117 1.95 -2.43 -16.28
CA GLY A 117 0.66 -2.53 -16.98
C GLY A 117 -0.47 -1.69 -16.38
N ALA A 118 -0.22 -0.90 -15.34
CA ALA A 118 -1.15 0.13 -14.91
C ALA A 118 -1.23 1.21 -16.00
N THR A 119 -2.29 1.16 -16.78
CA THR A 119 -2.60 2.22 -17.77
C THR A 119 -3.27 3.34 -16.99
N ASP A 120 -2.73 4.54 -17.11
CA ASP A 120 -3.40 5.74 -16.61
C ASP A 120 -4.73 5.90 -17.32
N THR A 121 -5.78 5.41 -16.74
CA THR A 121 -7.16 5.60 -17.23
C THR A 121 -7.61 7.06 -17.02
N SER A 122 -6.75 7.88 -16.43
CA SER A 122 -7.01 9.29 -16.19
C SER A 122 -7.03 10.15 -17.46
N SER A 123 -6.45 9.68 -18.55
CA SER A 123 -6.45 10.41 -19.83
C SER A 123 -7.71 10.26 -20.67
N ALA A 124 -8.56 9.27 -20.36
CA ALA A 124 -9.75 8.99 -21.19
C ALA A 124 -10.96 9.87 -20.84
N VAL A 125 -10.95 10.56 -19.72
CA VAL A 125 -12.13 11.35 -19.28
C VAL A 125 -12.08 12.79 -19.77
N GLN A 126 -10.95 13.30 -20.21
CA GLN A 126 -10.84 14.68 -20.72
C GLN A 126 -11.31 14.88 -22.15
N THR A 127 -11.53 13.81 -22.91
CA THR A 127 -11.91 13.94 -24.33
C THR A 127 -13.43 14.04 -24.55
N ILE A 128 -14.25 13.84 -23.51
CA ILE A 128 -15.72 13.89 -23.64
C ILE A 128 -16.30 15.28 -23.37
N ALA A 129 -15.52 16.20 -22.83
CA ALA A 129 -16.03 17.53 -22.47
C ALA A 129 -16.06 18.54 -23.64
N VAL A 130 -15.61 18.17 -24.82
CA VAL A 130 -15.48 19.12 -25.96
C VAL A 130 -16.58 18.95 -27.03
N ILE A 131 -17.51 18.02 -26.87
CA ILE A 131 -18.55 17.80 -27.89
C ILE A 131 -19.86 18.47 -27.48
N HIS A 132 -19.81 19.56 -26.76
CA HIS A 132 -21.04 20.28 -26.50
C HIS A 132 -20.92 21.78 -26.69
N SER A 133 -20.49 22.19 -27.85
CA SER A 133 -20.86 23.50 -28.41
C SER A 133 -21.39 23.30 -29.81
N SER A 134 -22.45 22.56 -29.94
CA SER A 134 -23.27 22.68 -31.10
C SER A 134 -24.23 23.81 -30.84
N GLU A 135 -23.99 24.86 -31.50
CA GLU A 135 -24.94 25.28 -32.48
C GLU A 135 -26.39 25.27 -32.04
N GLN A 136 -26.71 26.22 -31.25
CA GLN A 136 -28.01 26.85 -31.47
C GLN A 136 -27.81 27.90 -32.57
N VAL A 137 -27.82 27.43 -33.79
CA VAL A 137 -28.20 28.28 -34.91
C VAL A 137 -29.70 28.47 -34.80
N THR A 138 -30.10 29.37 -33.98
CA THR A 138 -31.41 29.95 -34.08
C THR A 138 -31.36 30.86 -35.26
N ASN A 139 -31.73 30.29 -36.37
CA ASN A 139 -31.84 31.04 -37.62
C ASN A 139 -32.97 32.05 -37.48
N ARG A 140 -32.63 33.27 -37.06
CA ARG A 140 -33.56 34.41 -37.01
C ARG A 140 -33.98 34.86 -38.38
N GLN A 141 -33.47 34.27 -39.44
CA GLN A 141 -33.81 34.67 -40.80
C GLN A 141 -35.06 34.01 -41.34
N SER A 142 -35.58 32.99 -40.68
CA SER A 142 -36.85 32.35 -41.16
C SER A 142 -38.12 33.06 -40.70
N LEU A 143 -38.04 34.14 -39.94
CA LEU A 143 -39.19 34.90 -39.47
C LEU A 143 -39.34 36.26 -40.15
N ALA A 144 -38.52 36.59 -41.13
CA ALA A 144 -38.61 37.88 -41.85
C ALA A 144 -39.47 37.83 -43.15
N GLY A 145 -40.26 36.77 -43.28
CA GLY A 145 -41.08 36.56 -44.47
C GLY A 145 -42.58 36.38 -44.20
N LEU A 146 -43.08 36.84 -43.07
CA LEU A 146 -44.49 36.86 -42.79
C LEU A 146 -44.97 38.29 -42.56
#